data_8349b5ade51762ec9111cd4e252f1863
#
_entry.id   8349b5ade51762ec9111cd4e252f1863
#
_cell.length_a   1.000
_cell.length_b   1.000
_cell.length_c   1.000
_cell.angle_alpha   90.00
_cell.angle_beta   90.00
_cell.angle_gamma   90.00
#
_symmetry.space_group_name_H-M   'P 1'
#
loop_
_entity.id
_entity.type
_entity.pdbx_description
1 polymer ?
#
loop_
_entity_poly.entity_id
_entity_poly.type
_entity_poly.pdbx_seq_one_letter_code
_entity_poly.pdbx_strand_id
1 'polypeptide(L)'
;VRKGAKLRQVAGTAYEGTYIHKKDGYYYFFASIGTCCEGLKSTYTTVVGRSKKLFGPYVDKNGKKMLDNHHEILIHKNEAFVGTGHNSEIVTDKTGNDWVFYHAVSTKNPGGRVLMQIRLIGKTGGHPCRQFSVIRIRKTCIVK
;
A
#
# COMPACT_ATOMS: atom_id res chain seq x y z
N VAL A 1 -0.90 10.06 -23.10
CA VAL A 1 -1.59 8.82 -23.55
C VAL A 1 -1.45 8.75 -25.05
N ARG A 2 -1.05 7.58 -25.58
CA ARG A 2 -0.89 7.39 -27.03
C ARG A 2 -2.28 7.55 -27.70
N LYS A 3 -2.37 8.29 -28.80
CA LYS A 3 -3.61 8.43 -29.59
C LYS A 3 -4.17 7.05 -29.96
N GLY A 4 -5.46 6.80 -29.67
CA GLY A 4 -6.11 5.51 -29.91
C GLY A 4 -5.87 4.44 -28.84
N ALA A 5 -5.13 4.73 -27.76
CA ALA A 5 -4.98 3.79 -26.66
C ALA A 5 -6.32 3.58 -25.93
N LYS A 6 -6.66 2.31 -25.68
CA LYS A 6 -7.86 1.96 -24.88
C LYS A 6 -7.49 2.04 -23.40
N LEU A 7 -8.23 2.84 -22.64
CA LEU A 7 -8.14 2.84 -21.17
C LEU A 7 -8.80 1.58 -20.64
N ARG A 8 -8.19 1.02 -19.59
CA ARG A 8 -8.72 -0.14 -18.88
C ARG A 8 -8.76 0.15 -17.38
N GLN A 9 -9.94 0.13 -16.81
CA GLN A 9 -10.10 0.23 -15.36
C GLN A 9 -9.62 -1.08 -14.70
N VAL A 10 -8.76 -0.97 -13.69
CA VAL A 10 -8.16 -2.12 -12.97
C VAL A 10 -8.54 -2.16 -11.50
N ALA A 11 -9.09 -1.06 -10.97
CA ALA A 11 -9.57 -0.92 -9.60
C ALA A 11 -10.82 -0.04 -9.56
N GLY A 12 -11.58 -0.10 -8.47
CA GLY A 12 -12.76 0.74 -8.25
C GLY A 12 -12.41 2.20 -7.96
N THR A 13 -13.39 2.96 -7.50
CA THR A 13 -13.29 4.43 -7.33
C THR A 13 -12.74 4.87 -5.96
N ALA A 14 -12.54 3.93 -5.03
CA ALA A 14 -12.09 4.25 -3.67
C ALA A 14 -10.59 4.53 -3.55
N TYR A 15 -9.81 4.32 -4.61
CA TYR A 15 -8.35 4.24 -4.55
C TYR A 15 -7.67 5.47 -5.13
N GLU A 16 -6.64 5.94 -4.42
CA GLU A 16 -5.73 6.99 -4.88
C GLU A 16 -4.27 6.66 -4.51
N GLY A 17 -3.30 7.47 -5.00
CA GLY A 17 -1.87 7.27 -4.72
C GLY A 17 -1.39 5.87 -5.14
N THR A 18 -1.75 5.44 -6.33
CA THR A 18 -1.61 4.04 -6.76
C THR A 18 -0.22 3.74 -7.31
N TYR A 19 0.28 2.53 -7.02
CA TYR A 19 1.52 1.99 -7.55
C TYR A 19 1.40 0.49 -7.82
N ILE A 20 1.98 0.00 -8.91
CA ILE A 20 2.02 -1.43 -9.24
C ILE A 20 3.45 -1.94 -9.13
N HIS A 21 3.67 -2.93 -8.28
CA HIS A 21 4.94 -3.62 -8.10
C HIS A 21 4.84 -5.06 -8.58
N LYS A 22 5.85 -5.53 -9.35
CA LYS A 22 5.93 -6.91 -9.80
C LYS A 22 6.93 -7.68 -8.95
N LYS A 23 6.48 -8.77 -8.32
CA LYS A 23 7.34 -9.67 -7.53
C LYS A 23 6.81 -11.11 -7.57
N ASP A 24 7.72 -12.07 -7.64
CA ASP A 24 7.43 -13.51 -7.56
C ASP A 24 6.28 -13.98 -8.49
N GLY A 25 6.26 -13.44 -9.72
CA GLY A 25 5.26 -13.79 -10.73
C GLY A 25 3.87 -13.16 -10.54
N TYR A 26 3.75 -12.23 -9.57
CA TYR A 26 2.53 -11.46 -9.33
C TYR A 26 2.76 -9.97 -9.53
N TYR A 27 1.69 -9.26 -9.86
CA TYR A 27 1.57 -7.81 -9.80
C TYR A 27 0.78 -7.46 -8.54
N TYR A 28 1.31 -6.57 -7.74
CA TYR A 28 0.70 -6.05 -6.51
C TYR A 28 0.28 -4.61 -6.77
N PHE A 29 -0.99 -4.32 -6.60
CA PHE A 29 -1.56 -2.99 -6.74
C PHE A 29 -1.67 -2.38 -5.35
N PHE A 30 -0.78 -1.45 -5.04
CA PHE A 30 -0.80 -0.66 -3.80
C PHE A 30 -1.61 0.59 -4.04
N ALA A 31 -2.38 1.00 -3.05
CA ALA A 31 -3.19 2.20 -3.10
C ALA A 31 -3.49 2.72 -1.70
N SER A 32 -4.12 3.88 -1.63
CA SER A 32 -4.64 4.45 -0.40
C SER A 32 -6.14 4.67 -0.50
N ILE A 33 -6.82 4.53 0.62
CA ILE A 33 -8.25 4.80 0.80
C ILE A 33 -8.46 5.74 1.99
N GLY A 34 -9.64 6.36 2.06
CA GLY A 34 -10.00 7.25 3.16
C GLY A 34 -9.52 8.68 2.96
N THR A 35 -9.50 9.48 4.03
CA THR A 35 -9.19 10.91 4.00
C THR A 35 -7.75 11.19 4.41
N CYS A 36 -7.01 11.98 3.62
CA CYS A 36 -5.59 12.22 3.82
C CYS A 36 -5.27 13.45 4.69
N CYS A 37 -6.12 14.45 4.70
CA CYS A 37 -5.71 15.83 4.99
C CYS A 37 -6.43 16.44 6.20
N GLU A 38 -6.87 15.62 7.14
CA GLU A 38 -7.66 16.02 8.32
C GLU A 38 -6.86 15.95 9.63
N GLY A 39 -5.53 16.02 9.55
CA GLY A 39 -4.67 15.92 10.73
C GLY A 39 -4.94 14.60 11.49
N LEU A 40 -5.20 14.70 12.78
CA LEU A 40 -5.49 13.52 13.63
C LEU A 40 -6.79 12.79 13.29
N LYS A 41 -7.70 13.41 12.53
CA LYS A 41 -8.95 12.79 12.06
C LYS A 41 -8.78 12.05 10.75
N SER A 42 -7.61 12.11 10.12
CA SER A 42 -7.32 11.42 8.85
C SER A 42 -7.52 9.91 8.99
N THR A 43 -8.29 9.35 8.06
CA THR A 43 -8.57 7.92 7.98
C THR A 43 -7.74 7.20 6.92
N TYR A 44 -6.81 7.91 6.31
CA TYR A 44 -5.98 7.42 5.21
C TYR A 44 -5.28 6.11 5.60
N THR A 45 -5.35 5.13 4.71
CA THR A 45 -4.93 3.75 4.96
C THR A 45 -4.34 3.17 3.69
N THR A 46 -3.17 2.56 3.77
CA THR A 46 -2.55 1.87 2.64
C THR A 46 -3.15 0.47 2.50
N VAL A 47 -3.55 0.13 1.29
CA VAL A 47 -4.19 -1.13 0.93
C VAL A 47 -3.48 -1.80 -0.23
N VAL A 48 -3.73 -3.10 -0.44
CA VAL A 48 -3.11 -3.88 -1.50
C VAL A 48 -4.07 -4.93 -2.05
N GLY A 49 -3.96 -5.19 -3.34
CA GLY A 49 -4.48 -6.37 -4.01
C GLY A 49 -3.46 -6.94 -4.97
N ARG A 50 -3.67 -8.14 -5.49
CA ARG A 50 -2.72 -8.77 -6.41
C ARG A 50 -3.36 -9.42 -7.60
N SER A 51 -2.58 -9.61 -8.67
CA SER A 51 -2.98 -10.31 -9.87
C SER A 51 -1.80 -11.04 -10.50
N LYS A 52 -2.07 -12.10 -11.26
CA LYS A 52 -1.05 -12.70 -12.16
C LYS A 52 -0.90 -11.94 -13.46
N LYS A 53 -1.78 -11.00 -13.77
CA LYS A 53 -1.77 -10.20 -14.99
C LYS A 53 -1.67 -8.72 -14.66
N LEU A 54 -0.86 -7.96 -15.41
CA LEU A 54 -0.70 -6.51 -15.21
C LEU A 54 -2.04 -5.76 -15.21
N PHE A 55 -2.96 -6.15 -16.05
CA PHE A 55 -4.27 -5.51 -16.19
C PHE A 55 -5.37 -6.17 -15.33
N GLY A 56 -4.97 -6.95 -14.31
CA GLY A 56 -5.90 -7.55 -13.39
C GLY A 56 -6.62 -8.83 -13.91
N PRO A 57 -7.67 -9.25 -13.23
CA PRO A 57 -8.25 -8.61 -12.05
C PRO A 57 -7.31 -8.66 -10.84
N TYR A 58 -7.20 -7.54 -10.12
CA TYR A 58 -6.55 -7.49 -8.81
C TYR A 58 -7.56 -7.94 -7.75
N VAL A 59 -7.13 -8.81 -6.85
CA VAL A 59 -7.99 -9.40 -5.82
C VAL A 59 -7.35 -9.36 -4.44
N ASP A 60 -8.20 -9.37 -3.40
CA ASP A 60 -7.83 -9.59 -2.02
C ASP A 60 -7.49 -11.08 -1.74
N LYS A 61 -7.20 -11.43 -0.50
CA LYS A 61 -6.91 -12.83 -0.07
C LYS A 61 -8.09 -13.79 -0.29
N ASN A 62 -9.32 -13.29 -0.33
CA ASN A 62 -10.54 -14.06 -0.51
C ASN A 62 -10.97 -14.15 -1.98
N GLY A 63 -10.15 -13.60 -2.91
CA GLY A 63 -10.46 -13.56 -4.34
C GLY A 63 -11.45 -12.48 -4.76
N LYS A 64 -11.84 -11.57 -3.86
CA LYS A 64 -12.74 -10.45 -4.17
C LYS A 64 -11.99 -9.36 -4.89
N LYS A 65 -12.63 -8.73 -5.89
CA LYS A 65 -11.96 -7.82 -6.83
C LYS A 65 -11.81 -6.40 -6.28
N MET A 66 -10.66 -5.78 -6.56
CA MET A 66 -10.46 -4.34 -6.33
C MET A 66 -11.36 -3.47 -7.22
N LEU A 67 -11.82 -3.98 -8.34
CA LEU A 67 -12.85 -3.30 -9.15
C LEU A 67 -14.13 -3.03 -8.36
N ASP A 68 -14.44 -3.89 -7.40
CA ASP A 68 -15.60 -3.81 -6.51
C ASP A 68 -15.21 -3.20 -5.14
N ASN A 69 -14.07 -2.47 -5.08
CA ASN A 69 -13.49 -1.84 -3.88
C ASN A 69 -13.09 -2.82 -2.77
N HIS A 70 -12.86 -4.11 -3.07
CA HIS A 70 -12.30 -5.08 -2.12
C HIS A 70 -10.77 -5.04 -2.14
N HIS A 71 -10.14 -5.14 -0.97
CA HIS A 71 -8.68 -5.04 -0.81
C HIS A 71 -8.24 -5.65 0.53
N GLU A 72 -6.93 -5.83 0.68
CA GLU A 72 -6.31 -6.09 1.98
C GLU A 72 -5.76 -4.79 2.56
N ILE A 73 -5.95 -4.59 3.86
CA ILE A 73 -5.28 -3.51 4.59
C ILE A 73 -3.83 -3.91 4.79
N LEU A 74 -2.92 -3.05 4.32
CA LEU A 74 -1.48 -3.26 4.47
C LEU A 74 -0.91 -2.43 5.62
N ILE A 75 -1.20 -1.12 5.65
CA ILE A 75 -0.74 -0.22 6.69
C ILE A 75 -1.94 0.60 7.17
N HIS A 76 -2.24 0.54 8.45
CA HIS A 76 -3.31 1.33 9.06
C HIS A 76 -2.82 2.07 10.30
N LYS A 77 -3.66 2.97 10.82
CA LYS A 77 -3.38 3.75 12.02
C LYS A 77 -3.05 2.87 13.23
N ASN A 78 -2.25 3.42 14.14
CA ASN A 78 -1.99 2.88 15.47
C ASN A 78 -2.00 4.02 16.52
N GLU A 79 -1.65 3.74 17.76
CA GLU A 79 -1.61 4.74 18.83
C GLU A 79 -0.66 5.92 18.55
N ALA A 80 0.43 5.69 17.81
CA ALA A 80 1.45 6.71 17.53
C ALA A 80 1.22 7.47 16.22
N PHE A 81 0.50 6.88 15.25
CA PHE A 81 0.35 7.42 13.91
C PHE A 81 -1.03 7.15 13.34
N VAL A 82 -1.57 8.17 12.66
CA VAL A 82 -2.82 8.11 11.88
C VAL A 82 -2.58 8.58 10.45
N GLY A 83 -3.54 8.40 9.57
CA GLY A 83 -3.45 8.85 8.18
C GLY A 83 -2.30 8.21 7.41
N THR A 84 -2.14 6.89 7.56
CA THR A 84 -1.01 6.09 7.04
C THR A 84 -1.23 5.70 5.58
N GLY A 85 -0.93 6.60 4.66
CA GLY A 85 -1.21 6.39 3.25
C GLY A 85 -0.25 7.12 2.31
N HIS A 86 -0.64 7.17 1.03
CA HIS A 86 0.14 7.74 -0.07
C HIS A 86 1.54 7.12 -0.17
N ASN A 87 1.55 5.80 -0.37
CA ASN A 87 2.81 5.06 -0.50
C ASN A 87 3.59 5.49 -1.76
N SER A 88 4.91 5.40 -1.65
CA SER A 88 5.83 5.48 -2.78
C SER A 88 5.81 4.20 -3.62
N GLU A 89 6.66 4.17 -4.63
CA GLU A 89 7.10 2.92 -5.24
C GLU A 89 7.77 2.00 -4.19
N ILE A 90 7.82 0.71 -4.49
CA ILE A 90 8.54 -0.27 -3.66
C ILE A 90 10.01 -0.26 -4.07
N VAL A 91 10.87 -0.01 -3.11
CA VAL A 91 12.32 0.01 -3.30
C VAL A 91 12.91 -1.31 -2.79
N THR A 92 13.59 -2.04 -3.66
CA THR A 92 14.32 -3.25 -3.27
C THR A 92 15.76 -2.87 -2.94
N ASP A 93 16.22 -3.16 -1.71
CA ASP A 93 17.59 -2.90 -1.29
C ASP A 93 18.58 -3.93 -1.86
N LYS A 94 19.88 -3.69 -1.63
CA LYS A 94 20.97 -4.57 -2.12
C LYS A 94 20.92 -6.00 -1.56
N THR A 95 20.17 -6.22 -0.47
CA THR A 95 19.99 -7.53 0.17
C THR A 95 18.70 -8.22 -0.28
N GLY A 96 17.95 -7.60 -1.20
CA GLY A 96 16.70 -8.13 -1.75
C GLY A 96 15.46 -7.89 -0.88
N ASN A 97 15.55 -7.03 0.14
CA ASN A 97 14.39 -6.63 0.93
C ASN A 97 13.61 -5.53 0.21
N ASP A 98 12.30 -5.63 0.24
CA ASP A 98 11.41 -4.61 -0.28
C ASP A 98 11.00 -3.64 0.82
N TRP A 99 11.05 -2.36 0.51
CA TRP A 99 10.70 -1.26 1.38
C TRP A 99 9.63 -0.39 0.74
N VAL A 100 8.69 0.07 1.53
CA VAL A 100 7.72 1.08 1.13
C VAL A 100 7.82 2.28 2.04
N PHE A 101 7.79 3.46 1.44
CA PHE A 101 7.69 4.74 2.13
C PHE A 101 6.25 5.23 2.05
N TYR A 102 5.75 5.86 3.10
CA TYR A 102 4.40 6.37 3.15
C TYR A 102 4.29 7.55 4.12
N HIS A 103 3.25 8.34 4.01
CA HIS A 103 2.99 9.44 4.93
C HIS A 103 2.17 8.99 6.14
N ALA A 104 2.38 9.66 7.27
CA ALA A 104 1.56 9.54 8.46
C ALA A 104 1.54 10.85 9.24
N VAL A 105 0.57 11.01 10.15
CA VAL A 105 0.51 12.10 11.12
C VAL A 105 0.83 11.53 12.49
N SER A 106 1.80 12.13 13.20
CA SER A 106 2.15 11.73 14.57
C SER A 106 1.06 12.17 15.54
N THR A 107 0.59 11.27 16.40
CA THR A 107 -0.38 11.62 17.44
C THR A 107 0.20 12.50 18.56
N LYS A 108 1.52 12.44 18.77
CA LYS A 108 2.24 13.25 19.76
C LYS A 108 2.63 14.63 19.23
N ASN A 109 2.84 14.76 17.91
CA ASN A 109 3.20 16.01 17.26
C ASN A 109 2.46 16.13 15.92
N PRO A 110 1.19 16.59 15.95
CA PRO A 110 0.33 16.59 14.77
C PRO A 110 0.57 17.76 13.81
N GLY A 111 1.63 18.54 13.99
CA GLY A 111 1.93 19.74 13.20
C GLY A 111 2.26 19.50 11.73
N GLY A 112 2.18 18.29 11.25
CA GLY A 112 2.45 17.96 9.84
C GLY A 112 2.47 16.46 9.59
N ARG A 113 2.76 16.09 8.34
CA ARG A 113 2.97 14.71 7.95
C ARG A 113 4.44 14.33 8.12
N VAL A 114 4.69 13.13 8.55
CA VAL A 114 6.02 12.53 8.64
C VAL A 114 6.16 11.46 7.57
N LEU A 115 7.36 11.30 7.02
CA LEU A 115 7.70 10.21 6.13
C LEU A 115 8.04 8.98 6.96
N MET A 116 7.37 7.89 6.67
CA MET A 116 7.54 6.61 7.33
C MET A 116 8.12 5.59 6.37
N GLN A 117 8.85 4.62 6.91
CA GLN A 117 9.42 3.51 6.15
C GLN A 117 9.06 2.20 6.82
N ILE A 118 8.70 1.19 6.00
CA ILE A 118 8.45 -0.16 6.49
C ILE A 118 8.97 -1.19 5.51
N ARG A 119 9.52 -2.29 6.03
CA ARG A 119 9.92 -3.43 5.23
C ARG A 119 8.72 -4.32 4.95
N LEU A 120 8.52 -4.67 3.69
CA LEU A 120 7.54 -5.65 3.28
C LEU A 120 8.10 -7.06 3.42
N ILE A 121 7.36 -7.93 4.07
CA ILE A 121 7.77 -9.32 4.27
C ILE A 121 6.68 -10.23 3.71
N GLY A 122 7.06 -11.08 2.75
CA GLY A 122 6.21 -12.14 2.28
C GLY A 122 6.13 -13.25 3.33
N LYS A 123 4.94 -13.69 3.70
CA LYS A 123 4.79 -14.89 4.54
C LYS A 123 5.21 -16.12 3.74
N THR A 124 6.29 -16.77 4.17
CA THR A 124 6.68 -18.11 3.72
C THR A 124 5.85 -19.15 4.45
N GLY A 125 4.73 -19.55 3.88
CA GLY A 125 3.90 -20.64 4.40
C GLY A 125 3.13 -21.25 3.25
N GLY A 126 3.12 -22.55 3.13
CA GLY A 126 2.71 -23.42 2.01
C GLY A 126 1.33 -23.24 1.36
N HIS A 127 0.78 -22.07 1.32
CA HIS A 127 -0.43 -21.73 0.59
C HIS A 127 -0.09 -20.85 -0.62
N PRO A 128 -0.74 -21.03 -1.79
CA PRO A 128 -0.47 -20.27 -3.01
C PRO A 128 -0.76 -18.76 -2.90
N CYS A 129 -1.19 -18.31 -1.72
CA CYS A 129 -1.45 -16.91 -1.38
C CYS A 129 -0.37 -16.36 -0.45
N ARG A 130 0.87 -16.19 -0.96
CA ARG A 130 1.87 -15.39 -0.23
C ARG A 130 1.38 -13.94 -0.19
N GLN A 131 0.94 -13.50 0.98
CA GLN A 131 0.58 -12.10 1.23
C GLN A 131 1.77 -11.37 1.82
N PHE A 132 1.97 -10.11 1.39
CA PHE A 132 2.77 -9.20 2.19
C PHE A 132 2.10 -9.04 3.56
N SER A 133 2.85 -9.25 4.62
CA SER A 133 2.45 -8.86 5.96
C SER A 133 3.44 -7.84 6.50
N VAL A 134 2.92 -6.85 7.17
CA VAL A 134 3.73 -5.86 7.87
C VAL A 134 4.27 -6.51 9.14
N ILE A 135 5.59 -6.59 9.29
CA ILE A 135 6.21 -6.90 10.57
C ILE A 135 6.66 -5.59 11.22
N ARG A 136 6.16 -5.41 12.44
CA ARG A 136 6.54 -4.48 13.51
C ARG A 136 7.44 -3.32 13.06
N ILE A 137 6.88 -2.14 13.08
CA ILE A 137 7.55 -0.86 12.89
C ILE A 137 8.71 -0.77 13.89
N ARG A 138 9.96 -0.94 13.43
CA ARG A 138 11.09 -0.33 14.14
C ARG A 138 11.00 1.15 13.81
N LYS A 139 10.87 1.97 14.86
CA LYS A 139 10.91 3.43 14.75
C LYS A 139 12.21 3.83 14.04
N THR A 140 12.09 4.21 12.80
CA THR A 140 13.14 5.00 12.16
C THR A 140 12.43 6.24 11.65
N CYS A 141 12.37 7.25 12.51
CA CYS A 141 12.02 8.60 12.09
C CYS A 141 13.18 9.09 11.21
N ILE A 142 12.96 9.22 9.94
CA ILE A 142 13.90 9.91 9.06
C ILE A 142 13.37 11.33 8.89
N VAL A 143 14.04 12.22 9.61
CA VAL A 143 14.46 13.58 9.24
C VAL A 143 13.49 14.74 9.43
N LYS A 144 14.06 15.71 10.13
CA LYS A 144 13.77 17.16 10.06
C LYS A 144 14.00 17.72 8.66
#